data_3d603a6eb260c1f0354be51f15b4656c
#
_entry.id   3d603a6eb260c1f0354be51f15b4656c
#
_cell.length_a   1.000
_cell.length_b   1.000
_cell.length_c   1.000
_cell.angle_alpha   90.00
_cell.angle_beta   90.00
_cell.angle_gamma   90.00
#
_symmetry.space_group_name_H-M   'P 1'
#
loop_
_entity.id
_entity.type
_entity.pdbx_description
1 polymer ?
#
loop_
_entity_poly.entity_id
_entity_poly.type
_entity_poly.pdbx_seq_one_letter_code
_entity_poly.pdbx_strand_id
1 'polypeptide(L)'
;MAAGTYTYNSGKVTEFGKDRMRFELGDVMVEGGPDTTALTDEEIQAALDSYPGKYKRAKLMLLESLYRRFSYEPDTKTGPLWLYMHDRAELWKKDYDGLKKELSAEMCSVPKPAMGRHGKPPYFYTGMQQNERAKNGC
;
A
#
# COMPACT_ATOMS: atom_id res chain seq x y z
N MET A 1 -29.23 -8.80 6.40
CA MET A 1 -27.93 -8.11 6.31
C MET A 1 -28.19 -6.62 6.25
N ALA A 2 -27.58 -5.85 7.11
CA ALA A 2 -27.61 -4.41 6.98
C ALA A 2 -26.88 -4.03 5.68
N ALA A 3 -27.54 -3.28 4.79
CA ALA A 3 -26.87 -2.70 3.63
C ALA A 3 -25.79 -1.75 4.14
N GLY A 4 -24.59 -1.87 3.60
CA GLY A 4 -23.49 -0.96 3.94
C GLY A 4 -23.84 0.48 3.60
N THR A 5 -23.28 1.43 4.33
CA THR A 5 -23.50 2.85 4.05
C THR A 5 -22.46 3.38 3.06
N TYR A 6 -22.88 4.37 2.27
CA TYR A 6 -21.99 5.12 1.39
C TYR A 6 -22.14 6.60 1.65
N THR A 7 -21.07 7.24 2.05
CA THR A 7 -20.98 8.69 2.15
C THR A 7 -19.65 9.19 1.60
N TYR A 8 -19.67 10.29 0.90
CA TYR A 8 -18.48 10.93 0.35
C TYR A 8 -18.56 12.45 0.49
N ASN A 9 -17.51 13.04 1.02
CA ASN A 9 -17.38 14.49 1.13
C ASN A 9 -16.06 14.94 0.51
N SER A 10 -16.13 15.59 -0.64
CA SER A 10 -14.97 16.10 -1.37
C SER A 10 -14.16 17.15 -0.59
N GLY A 11 -14.79 17.87 0.33
CA GLY A 11 -14.12 18.84 1.19
C GLY A 11 -13.16 18.24 2.22
N LYS A 12 -13.29 16.94 2.52
CA LYS A 12 -12.46 16.23 3.50
C LYS A 12 -11.34 15.39 2.88
N VAL A 13 -11.09 15.49 1.61
CA VAL A 13 -10.04 14.74 0.89
C VAL A 13 -8.63 15.09 1.38
N THR A 14 -8.44 16.27 1.95
CA THR A 14 -7.14 16.68 2.51
C THR A 14 -6.77 15.95 3.81
N GLU A 15 -7.75 15.43 4.53
CA GLU A 15 -7.55 14.67 5.76
C GLU A 15 -7.31 13.19 5.46
N PHE A 16 -6.39 12.55 6.19
CA PHE A 16 -6.17 11.11 6.07
C PHE A 16 -7.33 10.31 6.70
N GLY A 17 -8.33 10.04 5.92
CA GLY A 17 -9.54 9.37 6.37
C GLY A 17 -10.27 8.67 5.24
N LYS A 18 -11.52 8.32 5.52
CA LYS A 18 -12.40 7.60 4.61
C LYS A 18 -12.58 8.30 3.25
N ASP A 19 -12.83 9.60 3.26
CA ASP A 19 -13.11 10.36 2.04
C ASP A 19 -11.89 10.45 1.12
N ARG A 20 -10.71 10.65 1.69
CA ARG A 20 -9.45 10.58 0.95
C ARG A 20 -9.20 9.18 0.38
N MET A 21 -9.48 8.14 1.17
CA MET A 21 -9.35 6.76 0.71
C MET A 21 -10.23 6.47 -0.50
N ARG A 22 -11.49 6.90 -0.48
CA ARG A 22 -12.39 6.80 -1.63
C ARG A 22 -11.87 7.54 -2.85
N PHE A 23 -11.38 8.75 -2.65
CA PHE A 23 -10.82 9.57 -3.72
C PHE A 23 -9.60 8.89 -4.38
N GLU A 24 -8.66 8.39 -3.58
CA GLU A 24 -7.45 7.73 -4.08
C GLU A 24 -7.74 6.39 -4.75
N LEU A 25 -8.74 5.66 -4.30
CA LEU A 25 -9.17 4.40 -4.92
C LEU A 25 -10.08 4.62 -6.14
N GLY A 26 -10.56 5.84 -6.36
CA GLY A 26 -11.49 6.14 -7.43
C GLY A 26 -12.91 5.64 -7.18
N ASP A 27 -13.24 5.22 -5.98
CA ASP A 27 -14.58 4.78 -5.57
C ASP A 27 -15.45 5.97 -5.17
N VAL A 28 -15.52 6.94 -6.07
CA VAL A 28 -16.26 8.19 -5.90
C VAL A 28 -17.46 8.20 -6.87
N MET A 29 -18.65 8.03 -6.32
CA MET A 29 -19.88 8.11 -7.08
C MET A 29 -20.70 9.32 -6.64
N VAL A 30 -20.93 10.26 -7.54
CA VAL A 30 -21.70 11.47 -7.24
C VAL A 30 -23.18 11.17 -7.06
N GLU A 31 -23.69 10.16 -7.76
CA GLU A 31 -25.10 9.74 -7.74
C GLU A 31 -25.29 8.27 -7.36
N GLY A 32 -24.22 7.64 -6.83
CA GLY A 32 -24.25 6.24 -6.45
C GLY A 32 -24.85 6.00 -5.07
N GLY A 33 -25.48 4.86 -4.90
CA GLY A 33 -25.91 4.34 -3.61
C GLY A 33 -25.00 3.23 -3.11
N PRO A 34 -25.34 2.63 -1.95
CA PRO A 34 -24.56 1.52 -1.38
C PRO A 34 -24.41 0.31 -2.30
N ASP A 35 -25.34 0.12 -3.21
CA ASP A 35 -25.37 -1.03 -4.14
C ASP A 35 -24.42 -0.89 -5.34
N THR A 36 -23.95 0.32 -5.61
CA THR A 36 -23.10 0.64 -6.76
C THR A 36 -21.65 0.91 -6.39
N THR A 37 -21.34 0.99 -5.10
CA THR A 37 -19.99 1.25 -4.63
C THR A 37 -19.16 -0.03 -4.55
N ALA A 38 -17.87 0.09 -4.80
CA ALA A 38 -16.95 -1.03 -4.64
C ALA A 38 -16.71 -1.37 -3.15
N LEU A 39 -16.72 -0.37 -2.29
CA LEU A 39 -16.48 -0.49 -0.85
C LEU A 39 -17.52 0.30 -0.04
N THR A 40 -17.92 -0.25 1.09
CA THR A 40 -18.80 0.44 2.04
C THR A 40 -17.98 1.33 2.99
N ASP A 41 -18.65 2.28 3.64
CA ASP A 41 -18.01 3.13 4.65
C ASP A 41 -17.45 2.32 5.81
N GLU A 42 -18.16 1.27 6.21
CA GLU A 42 -17.77 0.36 7.28
C GLU A 42 -16.50 -0.42 6.94
N GLU A 43 -16.38 -0.89 5.69
CA GLU A 43 -15.18 -1.59 5.22
C GLU A 43 -13.96 -0.69 5.22
N ILE A 44 -14.10 0.54 4.74
CA ILE A 44 -13.02 1.52 4.73
C ILE A 44 -12.61 1.89 6.16
N GLN A 45 -13.59 2.15 7.02
CA GLN A 45 -13.33 2.49 8.41
C GLN A 45 -12.65 1.34 9.15
N ALA A 46 -13.10 0.10 8.93
CA ALA A 46 -12.47 -1.08 9.51
C ALA A 46 -11.00 -1.24 9.09
N ALA A 47 -10.68 -0.96 7.83
CA ALA A 47 -9.30 -0.99 7.34
C ALA A 47 -8.43 0.11 7.99
N LEU A 48 -8.97 1.31 8.12
CA LEU A 48 -8.28 2.43 8.80
C LEU A 48 -8.05 2.14 10.29
N ASP A 49 -9.01 1.54 10.96
CA ASP A 49 -8.93 1.17 12.39
C ASP A 49 -7.98 -0.01 12.62
N SER A 50 -7.84 -0.91 11.64
CA SER A 50 -6.89 -2.03 11.69
C SER A 50 -5.42 -1.58 11.63
N TYR A 51 -5.16 -0.45 11.01
CA TYR A 51 -3.82 0.11 10.86
C TYR A 51 -3.78 1.58 11.29
N PRO A 52 -3.93 1.90 12.59
CA PRO A 52 -3.94 3.28 13.07
C PRO A 52 -2.60 3.97 12.76
N GLY A 53 -2.68 5.14 12.15
CA GLY A 53 -1.50 5.91 11.73
C GLY A 53 -0.74 5.34 10.52
N LYS A 54 -1.19 4.24 9.93
CA LYS A 54 -0.55 3.59 8.77
C LYS A 54 -1.50 3.57 7.57
N TYR A 55 -1.80 4.73 7.06
CA TYR A 55 -2.75 4.92 5.96
C TYR A 55 -2.46 4.07 4.71
N LYS A 56 -1.19 4.00 4.29
CA LYS A 56 -0.79 3.20 3.13
C LYS A 56 -1.05 1.70 3.31
N ARG A 57 -0.90 1.18 4.53
CA ARG A 57 -1.21 -0.23 4.83
C ARG A 57 -2.71 -0.51 4.80
N ALA A 58 -3.52 0.40 5.31
CA ALA A 58 -4.97 0.32 5.19
C ALA A 58 -5.38 0.32 3.70
N LYS A 59 -4.79 1.20 2.90
CA LYS A 59 -5.01 1.24 1.45
C LYS A 59 -4.62 -0.07 0.77
N LEU A 60 -3.49 -0.68 1.15
CA LEU A 60 -3.05 -1.96 0.63
C LEU A 60 -4.07 -3.08 0.93
N MET A 61 -4.60 -3.13 2.14
CA MET A 61 -5.64 -4.07 2.54
C MET A 61 -6.90 -3.93 1.70
N LEU A 62 -7.33 -2.70 1.45
CA LEU A 62 -8.51 -2.41 0.62
C LEU A 62 -8.29 -2.77 -0.85
N LEU A 63 -7.12 -2.47 -1.41
CA LEU A 63 -6.76 -2.87 -2.77
C LEU A 63 -6.74 -4.39 -2.93
N GLU A 64 -6.21 -5.13 -1.96
CA GLU A 64 -6.25 -6.58 -1.95
C GLU A 64 -7.67 -7.13 -1.97
N SER A 65 -8.55 -6.57 -1.15
CA SER A 65 -9.97 -6.93 -1.13
C SER A 65 -10.65 -6.66 -2.47
N LEU A 66 -10.36 -5.52 -3.09
CA LEU A 66 -10.95 -5.14 -4.38
C LEU A 66 -10.52 -6.08 -5.50
N TYR A 67 -9.22 -6.35 -5.67
CA TYR A 67 -8.79 -7.21 -6.75
C TYR A 67 -9.27 -8.65 -6.58
N ARG A 68 -9.35 -9.15 -5.36
CA ARG A 68 -9.92 -10.48 -5.08
C ARG A 68 -11.40 -10.54 -5.39
N ARG A 69 -12.16 -9.54 -5.01
CA ARG A 69 -13.60 -9.44 -5.31
C ARG A 69 -13.86 -9.50 -6.81
N PHE A 70 -13.20 -8.63 -7.57
CA PHE A 70 -13.38 -8.58 -9.02
C PHE A 70 -12.80 -9.78 -9.76
N SER A 71 -11.80 -10.47 -9.21
CA SER A 71 -11.25 -11.68 -9.82
C SER A 71 -12.21 -12.87 -9.79
N TYR A 72 -13.16 -12.88 -8.87
CA TYR A 72 -14.19 -13.92 -8.77
C TYR A 72 -15.44 -13.60 -9.61
N GLU A 73 -15.58 -12.37 -10.09
CA GLU A 73 -16.70 -12.00 -10.94
C GLU A 73 -16.44 -12.41 -12.39
N PRO A 74 -17.36 -13.17 -13.01
CA PRO A 74 -17.21 -13.56 -14.41
C PRO A 74 -17.41 -12.35 -15.34
N ASP A 75 -16.72 -12.38 -16.47
CA ASP A 75 -16.99 -11.42 -17.53
C ASP A 75 -18.43 -11.60 -18.02
N THR A 76 -19.19 -10.52 -18.08
CA THR A 76 -20.59 -10.55 -18.47
C THR A 76 -20.83 -9.81 -19.78
N LYS A 77 -21.67 -10.39 -20.61
CA LYS A 77 -22.15 -9.78 -21.85
C LYS A 77 -23.61 -9.40 -21.69
N THR A 78 -23.91 -8.13 -21.79
CA THR A 78 -25.28 -7.61 -21.75
C THR A 78 -25.59 -6.93 -23.08
N GLY A 79 -26.24 -7.66 -23.98
CA GLY A 79 -26.51 -7.15 -25.34
C GLY A 79 -25.22 -6.92 -26.13
N PRO A 80 -25.03 -5.72 -26.71
CA PRO A 80 -23.79 -5.36 -27.41
C PRO A 80 -22.63 -4.98 -26.48
N LEU A 81 -22.89 -4.85 -25.16
CA LEU A 81 -21.90 -4.41 -24.18
C LEU A 81 -21.21 -5.61 -23.53
N TRP A 82 -19.87 -5.59 -23.56
CA TRP A 82 -19.03 -6.51 -22.79
C TRP A 82 -18.52 -5.82 -21.54
N LEU A 83 -18.74 -6.43 -20.39
CA LEU A 83 -18.18 -5.99 -19.11
C LEU A 83 -17.00 -6.90 -18.77
N TYR A 84 -15.81 -6.37 -18.94
CA TYR A 84 -14.55 -7.05 -18.66
C TYR A 84 -14.19 -6.93 -17.20
N MET A 85 -14.75 -7.80 -16.37
CA MET A 85 -14.44 -7.79 -14.91
C MET A 85 -13.01 -8.26 -14.64
N HIS A 86 -12.49 -9.12 -15.50
CA HIS A 86 -11.12 -9.61 -15.41
C HIS A 86 -10.09 -8.48 -15.61
N ASP A 87 -10.29 -7.61 -16.57
CA ASP A 87 -9.43 -6.46 -16.82
C ASP A 87 -9.43 -5.49 -15.62
N ARG A 88 -10.57 -5.33 -14.97
CA ARG A 88 -10.69 -4.55 -13.74
C ARG A 88 -9.88 -5.16 -12.60
N ALA A 89 -9.95 -6.49 -12.43
CA ALA A 89 -9.18 -7.20 -11.43
C ALA A 89 -7.66 -7.04 -11.66
N GLU A 90 -7.21 -7.09 -12.93
CA GLU A 90 -5.81 -6.86 -13.27
C GLU A 90 -5.32 -5.45 -12.93
N LEU A 91 -6.14 -4.42 -13.19
CA LEU A 91 -5.83 -3.05 -12.81
C LEU A 91 -5.68 -2.90 -11.29
N TRP A 92 -6.62 -3.43 -10.53
CA TRP A 92 -6.55 -3.42 -9.07
C TRP A 92 -5.34 -4.18 -8.52
N LYS A 93 -5.02 -5.31 -9.13
CA LYS A 93 -3.83 -6.09 -8.78
C LYS A 93 -2.54 -5.34 -9.07
N LYS A 94 -2.47 -4.63 -10.19
CA LYS A 94 -1.31 -3.80 -10.55
C LYS A 94 -1.09 -2.68 -9.53
N ASP A 95 -2.16 -2.02 -9.11
CA ASP A 95 -2.10 -0.98 -8.07
C ASP A 95 -1.68 -1.55 -6.72
N TYR A 96 -2.20 -2.73 -6.36
CA TYR A 96 -1.81 -3.47 -5.17
C TYR A 96 -0.32 -3.82 -5.17
N ASP A 97 0.19 -4.41 -6.25
CA ASP A 97 1.59 -4.80 -6.38
C ASP A 97 2.53 -3.58 -6.35
N GLY A 98 2.13 -2.49 -6.97
CA GLY A 98 2.85 -1.22 -6.94
C GLY A 98 2.98 -0.67 -5.53
N LEU A 99 1.88 -0.59 -4.80
CA LEU A 99 1.88 -0.09 -3.43
C LEU A 99 2.61 -1.02 -2.46
N LYS A 100 2.49 -2.33 -2.64
CA LYS A 100 3.23 -3.32 -1.85
C LYS A 100 4.74 -3.19 -2.04
N LYS A 101 5.19 -2.97 -3.26
CA LYS A 101 6.59 -2.72 -3.58
C LYS A 101 7.10 -1.42 -2.96
N GLU A 102 6.31 -0.35 -3.03
CA GLU A 102 6.63 0.93 -2.39
C GLU A 102 6.79 0.78 -0.88
N LEU A 103 5.84 0.13 -0.21
CA LEU A 103 5.90 -0.10 1.23
C LEU A 103 7.08 -0.97 1.65
N SER A 104 7.44 -1.98 0.86
CA SER A 104 8.61 -2.82 1.16
C SER A 104 9.91 -2.04 1.00
N ALA A 105 10.00 -1.15 0.03
CA ALA A 105 11.15 -0.25 -0.15
C ALA A 105 11.29 0.75 1.00
N GLU A 106 10.18 1.30 1.51
CA GLU A 106 10.18 2.18 2.68
C GLU A 106 10.65 1.47 3.97
N MET A 107 10.38 0.17 4.09
CA MET A 107 10.82 -0.62 5.25
C MET A 107 12.29 -1.04 5.19
N CYS A 108 12.88 -1.08 4.02
CA CYS A 108 14.30 -1.35 3.83
C CYS A 108 15.13 -0.09 4.07
N SER A 109 15.15 0.41 5.30
CA SER A 109 16.14 1.42 5.67
C SER A 109 17.51 0.73 5.76
N VAL A 110 18.41 1.12 4.89
CA VAL A 110 19.83 0.75 5.06
C VAL A 110 20.29 1.28 6.43
N PRO A 111 20.74 0.42 7.32
CA PRO A 111 21.26 0.89 8.60
C PRO A 111 22.39 1.88 8.33
N LYS A 112 22.21 3.12 8.75
CA LYS A 112 23.31 4.09 8.72
C LYS A 112 24.40 3.53 9.63
N PRO A 113 25.63 3.33 9.15
CA PRO A 113 26.70 2.91 10.02
C PRO A 113 26.81 3.93 11.16
N ALA A 114 26.66 3.46 12.39
CA ALA A 114 26.88 4.30 13.55
C ALA A 114 28.36 4.72 13.52
N MET A 115 28.61 5.93 13.06
CA MET A 115 29.90 6.57 13.26
C MET A 115 30.10 6.74 14.77
N GLY A 116 30.81 5.80 15.38
CA GLY A 116 31.22 5.95 16.76
C GLY A 116 31.94 7.29 16.95
N ARG A 117 31.81 7.87 18.12
CA ARG A 117 32.39 9.16 18.54
C ARG A 117 33.92 9.29 18.26
N HIS A 118 34.59 8.25 17.81
CA HIS A 118 36.01 8.18 17.53
C HIS A 118 36.38 8.08 16.03
N GLY A 119 35.45 8.35 15.15
CA GLY A 119 35.74 8.47 13.71
C GLY A 119 36.27 7.24 12.98
N LYS A 120 36.35 6.10 13.65
CA LYS A 120 36.79 4.84 13.03
C LYS A 120 35.55 4.06 12.56
N PRO A 121 35.44 3.72 11.27
CA PRO A 121 34.36 2.86 10.79
C PRO A 121 34.48 1.49 11.47
N PRO A 122 33.35 0.89 11.95
CA PRO A 122 33.36 -0.34 12.73
C PRO A 122 33.85 -1.57 11.97
N TYR A 123 33.94 -1.49 10.65
CA TYR A 123 34.25 -2.65 9.80
C TYR A 123 35.55 -2.52 8.99
N PHE A 124 35.87 -1.33 8.50
CA PHE A 124 37.06 -1.09 7.67
C PHE A 124 37.75 0.19 8.12
N TYR A 125 39.01 0.09 8.47
CA TYR A 125 39.84 1.23 8.82
C TYR A 125 41.20 1.15 8.12
N THR A 126 41.84 2.28 7.93
CA THR A 126 43.17 2.33 7.34
C THR A 126 44.16 1.57 8.20
N GLY A 127 44.81 0.55 7.63
CA GLY A 127 45.72 -0.32 8.32
C GLY A 127 45.13 -1.65 8.81
N MET A 128 43.84 -1.89 8.60
CA MET A 128 43.17 -3.13 9.01
C MET A 128 43.80 -4.40 8.41
N GLN A 129 44.34 -4.29 7.19
CA GLN A 129 45.01 -5.40 6.49
C GLN A 129 46.53 -5.43 6.71
N GLN A 130 47.07 -4.56 7.53
CA GLN A 130 48.48 -4.61 7.87
C GLN A 130 48.70 -5.73 8.91
N ASN A 131 49.41 -6.76 8.47
CA ASN A 131 49.79 -7.85 9.34
C ASN A 131 51.02 -7.41 10.19
N GLU A 132 50.79 -7.03 11.43
CA GLU A 132 51.86 -6.61 12.34
C GLU A 132 52.90 -7.70 12.57
N ARG A 133 52.53 -8.97 12.44
CA ARG A 133 53.49 -10.10 12.54
C ARG A 133 54.49 -10.16 11.40
N ALA A 134 54.15 -9.59 10.23
CA ALA A 134 55.07 -9.52 9.11
C ALA A 134 56.16 -8.46 9.28
N LYS A 135 55.98 -7.51 10.21
CA LYS A 135 56.99 -6.49 10.53
C LYS A 135 58.06 -6.98 11.50
N ASN A 136 57.81 -8.03 12.24
CA ASN A 136 58.72 -8.59 13.22
C ASN A 136 59.40 -9.89 12.76
N GLY A 137 59.20 -10.30 11.51
CA GLY A 137 59.90 -11.42 10.91
C GLY A 137 61.24 -10.94 10.35
N CYS A 138 62.24 -11.25 11.06
CA CYS A 138 63.58 -11.19 10.52
C CYS A 138 63.76 -12.19 9.39
#